data_ab43d9eb70b359c3e1ac7920d2efadae
#
_entry.id   ab43d9eb70b359c3e1ac7920d2efadae
#
_cell.length_a   1.000
_cell.length_b   1.000
_cell.length_c   1.000
_cell.angle_alpha   90.00
_cell.angle_beta   90.00
_cell.angle_gamma   90.00
#
_symmetry.space_group_name_H-M   'P 1'
#
loop_
_entity.id
_entity.type
_entity.pdbx_description
1 polymer ?
#
loop_
_entity_poly.entity_id
_entity_poly.type
_entity_poly.pdbx_seq_one_letter_code
_entity_poly.pdbx_strand_id
1 'polypeptide(L)' 'MTCQAALSHALFLSITAPSDEQSQQALQLAINLADQLTEAQVEAAKTNAMQLVENMEAA' A
#
# COMPACT_ATOMS: atom_id res chain seq x y z
N MET A 1 -1.94 -3.91 -14.15
CA MET A 1 -1.29 -3.34 -12.94
C MET A 1 -0.07 -4.17 -12.59
N THR A 2 1.05 -3.53 -12.30
CA THR A 2 2.26 -4.24 -11.85
C THR A 2 2.14 -4.64 -10.38
N CYS A 3 2.97 -5.59 -9.94
CA CYS A 3 3.00 -5.98 -8.52
C CYS A 3 3.36 -4.80 -7.61
N GLN A 4 4.26 -3.93 -8.08
CA GLN A 4 4.64 -2.74 -7.32
C GLN A 4 3.45 -1.77 -7.17
N ALA A 5 2.71 -1.54 -8.24
CA ALA A 5 1.53 -0.68 -8.20
C ALA A 5 0.44 -1.30 -7.31
N ALA A 6 0.27 -2.61 -7.38
CA ALA A 6 -0.69 -3.32 -6.51
C ALA A 6 -0.29 -3.18 -5.04
N LEU A 7 1.00 -3.28 -4.73
CA LEU A 7 1.47 -3.10 -3.36
C LEU A 7 1.22 -1.67 -2.87
N SER A 8 1.50 -0.66 -3.69
CA SER A 8 1.21 0.74 -3.34
C SER A 8 -0.26 0.93 -3.01
N HIS A 9 -1.12 0.35 -3.84
CA HIS A 9 -2.56 0.45 -3.66
C HIS A 9 -3.01 -0.26 -2.37
N ALA A 10 -2.47 -1.45 -2.11
CA ALA A 10 -2.80 -2.21 -0.90
C ALA A 10 -2.36 -1.46 0.37
N LEU A 11 -1.18 -0.84 0.35
CA LEU A 11 -0.71 -0.04 1.47
C LEU A 11 -1.59 1.18 1.69
N PHE A 12 -1.96 1.86 0.61
CA PHE A 12 -2.87 3.00 0.70
C PHE A 12 -4.20 2.59 1.32
N LEU A 13 -4.76 1.45 0.88
CA LEU A 13 -6.02 0.95 1.43
C LEU A 13 -5.89 0.58 2.91
N SER A 14 -4.75 0.00 3.32
CA SER A 14 -4.57 -0.36 4.73
C SER A 14 -4.54 0.86 5.63
N ILE A 15 -4.01 1.99 5.14
CA ILE A 15 -3.93 3.23 5.91
C ILE A 15 -5.30 3.93 5.97
N THR A 16 -6.07 3.87 4.89
CA THR A 16 -7.32 4.63 4.75
C THR A 16 -8.57 3.78 4.96
N ALA A 17 -8.43 2.50 5.31
CA ALA A 17 -9.57 1.61 5.50
C ALA A 17 -10.48 2.10 6.63
N PRO A 18 -11.81 1.96 6.47
CA PRO A 18 -12.76 2.47 7.47
C PRO A 18 -12.88 1.59 8.72
N SER A 19 -12.29 0.38 8.72
CA SER A 19 -12.34 -0.52 9.86
C SER A 19 -11.02 -1.25 10.02
N ASP A 20 -10.76 -1.75 11.25
CA ASP A 20 -9.55 -2.51 11.54
C ASP A 20 -9.50 -3.81 10.74
N GLU A 21 -10.65 -4.46 10.56
CA GLU A 21 -10.72 -5.70 9.81
C GLU A 21 -10.29 -5.49 8.36
N GLN A 22 -10.81 -4.46 7.72
CA GLN A 22 -10.44 -4.15 6.33
C GLN A 22 -8.99 -3.71 6.23
N SER A 23 -8.50 -2.96 7.21
CA SER A 23 -7.10 -2.55 7.26
C SER A 23 -6.19 -3.78 7.34
N GLN A 24 -6.53 -4.75 8.17
CA GLN A 24 -5.74 -5.98 8.31
C GLN A 24 -5.77 -6.81 7.03
N GLN A 25 -6.91 -6.88 6.34
CA GLN A 25 -7.01 -7.60 5.07
C GLN A 25 -6.13 -6.96 4.00
N ALA A 26 -6.15 -5.64 3.91
CA ALA A 26 -5.31 -4.92 2.96
C ALA A 26 -3.82 -5.08 3.30
N LEU A 27 -3.48 -5.04 4.58
CA LEU A 27 -2.11 -5.24 5.03
C LEU A 27 -1.62 -6.65 4.72
N GLN A 28 -2.46 -7.66 4.91
CA GLN A 28 -2.11 -9.03 4.59
C GLN A 28 -1.81 -9.19 3.10
N LEU A 29 -2.62 -8.56 2.24
CA LEU A 29 -2.37 -8.55 0.81
C LEU A 29 -1.04 -7.86 0.50
N ALA A 30 -0.75 -6.75 1.17
CA ALA A 30 0.51 -6.03 0.99
C ALA A 30 1.71 -6.89 1.36
N ILE A 31 1.63 -7.66 2.44
CA ILE A 31 2.71 -8.57 2.86
C ILE A 31 2.95 -9.63 1.78
N ASN A 32 1.89 -10.23 1.26
CA ASN A 32 2.00 -11.25 0.22
C ASN A 32 2.62 -10.68 -1.06
N LEU A 33 2.25 -9.46 -1.43
CA LEU A 33 2.82 -8.80 -2.61
C LEU A 33 4.28 -8.43 -2.38
N ALA A 34 4.63 -7.98 -1.17
CA ALA A 34 5.99 -7.59 -0.84
C ALA A 34 6.96 -8.77 -0.95
N ASP A 35 6.51 -9.98 -0.65
CA ASP A 35 7.35 -11.18 -0.77
C ASP A 35 7.78 -11.46 -2.22
N GLN A 36 7.05 -10.92 -3.20
CA GLN A 36 7.33 -11.11 -4.61
C GLN A 36 8.18 -9.99 -5.21
N LEU A 37 8.52 -8.97 -4.41
CA LEU A 37 9.22 -7.78 -4.89
C LEU A 37 10.57 -7.65 -4.22
N THR A 38 11.48 -6.89 -4.86
CA THR A 38 12.76 -6.54 -4.25
C THR A 38 12.53 -5.50 -3.17
N GLU A 39 13.53 -5.36 -2.28
CA GLU A 39 13.49 -4.36 -1.23
C GLU A 39 13.31 -2.94 -1.79
N ALA A 40 14.02 -2.64 -2.89
CA ALA A 40 13.90 -1.33 -3.54
C ALA A 40 12.49 -1.08 -4.05
N GLN A 41 11.85 -2.10 -4.61
CA GLN A 41 10.48 -1.99 -5.11
C GLN A 41 9.49 -1.79 -3.97
N VAL A 42 9.69 -2.47 -2.84
CA VAL A 42 8.85 -2.30 -1.65
C VAL A 42 8.97 -0.88 -1.11
N GLU A 43 10.19 -0.35 -1.04
CA GLU A 43 10.41 1.03 -0.58
C GLU A 43 9.75 2.04 -1.51
N ALA A 44 9.84 1.83 -2.83
CA ALA A 44 9.17 2.70 -3.80
C ALA A 44 7.64 2.64 -3.63
N ALA A 45 7.10 1.46 -3.37
CA ALA A 45 5.67 1.30 -3.15
C ALA A 45 5.21 2.03 -1.89
N LYS A 46 5.99 1.97 -0.82
CA LYS A 46 5.69 2.70 0.42
C LYS A 46 5.67 4.21 0.18
N THR A 47 6.64 4.72 -0.56
CA THR A 47 6.72 6.14 -0.89
C THR A 47 5.49 6.56 -1.71
N ASN A 48 5.11 5.75 -2.70
CA ASN A 48 3.93 6.03 -3.51
C ASN A 48 2.66 6.06 -2.66
N ALA A 49 2.51 5.11 -1.74
CA ALA A 49 1.35 5.05 -0.86
C ALA A 49 1.27 6.28 0.04
N MET A 50 2.41 6.70 0.58
CA MET A 50 2.48 7.91 1.41
C MET A 50 2.11 9.16 0.63
N GLN A 51 2.55 9.25 -0.62
CA GLN A 51 2.19 10.38 -1.47
C GLN A 51 0.70 10.43 -1.76
N LEU A 52 0.08 9.27 -1.96
CA LEU A 52 -1.37 9.20 -2.16
C LEU A 52 -2.13 9.71 -0.94
N VAL A 53 -1.68 9.35 0.25
CA VAL A 53 -2.29 9.82 1.49
C VAL A 53 -2.11 11.34 1.62
N GLU A 54 -0.92 11.85 1.34
CA GLU A 54 -0.64 13.29 1.41
C GLU A 54 -1.51 14.06 0.43
N ASN A 55 -1.67 13.55 -0.79
CA ASN A 55 -2.52 14.20 -1.80
C ASN A 55 -3.98 14.21 -1.37
N MET A 56 -4.43 13.16 -0.72
CA MET A 56 -5.79 13.09 -0.21
C MET A 56 -6.03 14.13 0.89
N GLU A 57 -5.06 14.31 1.78
CA GLU A 57 -5.15 15.30 2.86
C GLU A 57 -5.06 16.73 2.33
N ALA A 58 -4.28 16.94 1.27
CA ALA A 58 -4.10 18.27 0.67
C ALA A 58 -5.33 18.72 -0.12
N ALA A 59 -6.16 17.80 -0.55
CA ALA A 59 -7.36 18.11 -1.28
C ALA A 59 -8.50 18.50 -0.31
#